data_de339c00037923031436662f3a1540d0
#
_entry.id   de339c00037923031436662f3a1540d0
#
_cell.length_a   1.000
_cell.length_b   1.000
_cell.length_c   1.000
_cell.angle_alpha   90.00
_cell.angle_beta   90.00
_cell.angle_gamma   90.00
#
_symmetry.space_group_name_H-M   'P 1'
#
loop_
_entity.id
_entity.type
_entity.pdbx_description
1 polymer ?
#
loop_
_entity_poly.entity_id
_entity_poly.type
_entity_poly.pdbx_seq_one_letter_code
_entity_poly.pdbx_strand_id
1 'polypeptide(L)'
;MTIHLDIPHLGRFGWMRIAGAVPVKLCERLVEVLETEMDVPVHDQSRWHEHGGEPRDLIPIWGHQAQWDIRQHPDLHRIWAVLWKTDRLGVSLDSCRFTPPWKPGFGEPNRIHWDYDPWNAEMRVFQGVVALNETAANQGGFRCVPSLYQERDAWWRSPSLDQDGAKNWLAKNIEGREIVNVAAQAGDLIVWDSRLPHSNSKNISSVPRIAFYVTMGPMDEALRQANVESWRTGRCVPWWRNRRGYDRTEPWTPAALTQLGRRLLGLDDWP
;
A
#
# COMPACT_ATOMS: atom_id res chain seq x y z
N MET A 1 23.52 0.11 -3.09
CA MET A 1 23.25 -0.63 -1.84
C MET A 1 22.72 -2.01 -2.22
N THR A 2 23.17 -3.10 -1.59
CA THR A 2 22.64 -4.43 -1.91
C THR A 2 21.33 -4.60 -1.15
N ILE A 3 20.23 -4.72 -1.86
CA ILE A 3 18.90 -4.96 -1.25
C ILE A 3 18.82 -6.44 -0.86
N HIS A 4 18.53 -6.71 0.39
CA HIS A 4 18.34 -8.07 0.90
C HIS A 4 16.84 -8.41 0.95
N LEU A 5 16.45 -9.51 0.31
CA LEU A 5 15.08 -10.03 0.31
C LEU A 5 15.02 -11.33 1.10
N ASP A 6 14.32 -11.33 2.21
CA ASP A 6 14.07 -12.53 3.01
C ASP A 6 12.87 -13.33 2.46
N ILE A 7 13.10 -13.95 1.28
CA ILE A 7 12.08 -14.77 0.62
C ILE A 7 11.61 -15.96 1.50
N PRO A 8 12.49 -16.64 2.27
CA PRO A 8 12.06 -17.65 3.24
C PRO A 8 11.08 -17.11 4.28
N HIS A 9 11.33 -15.91 4.84
CA HIS A 9 10.42 -15.28 5.79
C HIS A 9 9.05 -14.95 5.15
N LEU A 10 9.04 -14.35 3.95
CA LEU A 10 7.82 -14.10 3.19
C LEU A 10 7.04 -15.38 2.94
N GLY A 11 7.70 -16.44 2.51
CA GLY A 11 7.08 -17.75 2.26
C GLY A 11 6.45 -18.37 3.50
N ARG A 12 7.08 -18.19 4.67
CA ARG A 12 6.66 -18.76 5.94
C ARG A 12 5.58 -17.93 6.63
N PHE A 13 5.74 -16.60 6.67
CA PHE A 13 4.91 -15.70 7.49
C PHE A 13 3.97 -14.82 6.67
N GLY A 14 4.09 -14.81 5.35
CA GLY A 14 3.23 -14.06 4.44
C GLY A 14 3.60 -12.59 4.27
N TRP A 15 4.66 -12.11 4.91
CA TRP A 15 5.14 -10.74 4.78
C TRP A 15 6.66 -10.65 4.91
N MET A 16 7.24 -9.54 4.45
CA MET A 16 8.63 -9.16 4.76
C MET A 16 8.79 -7.65 4.75
N ARG A 17 9.78 -7.17 5.50
CA ARG A 17 10.23 -5.79 5.46
C ARG A 17 11.58 -5.72 4.72
N ILE A 18 11.67 -4.84 3.75
CA ILE A 18 12.85 -4.61 2.95
C ILE A 18 13.41 -3.24 3.34
N ALA A 19 14.53 -3.23 4.03
CA ALA A 19 15.16 -2.02 4.52
C ALA A 19 15.74 -1.18 3.37
N GLY A 20 15.45 0.13 3.37
CA GLY A 20 16.00 1.08 2.41
C GLY A 20 15.65 0.79 0.95
N ALA A 21 14.47 0.22 0.69
CA ALA A 21 13.99 -0.06 -0.65
C ALA A 21 13.84 1.20 -1.52
N VAL A 22 13.59 2.33 -0.87
CA VAL A 22 13.44 3.65 -1.50
C VAL A 22 14.40 4.63 -0.82
N PRO A 23 15.12 5.48 -1.59
CA PRO A 23 15.95 6.53 -1.00
C PRO A 23 15.12 7.48 -0.11
N VAL A 24 15.62 7.75 1.10
CA VAL A 24 14.94 8.60 2.09
C VAL A 24 14.59 9.98 1.52
N LYS A 25 15.45 10.58 0.70
CA LYS A 25 15.18 11.87 0.04
C LYS A 25 13.92 11.87 -0.84
N LEU A 26 13.57 10.74 -1.46
CA LEU A 26 12.32 10.64 -2.23
C LEU A 26 11.11 10.56 -1.30
N CYS A 27 11.25 9.93 -0.15
CA CYS A 27 10.21 9.91 0.88
C CYS A 27 9.97 11.30 1.46
N GLU A 28 11.04 12.01 1.83
CA GLU A 28 10.99 13.39 2.34
C GLU A 28 10.28 14.32 1.34
N ARG A 29 10.68 14.28 0.06
CA ARG A 29 10.03 15.06 -0.98
C ARG A 29 8.54 14.74 -1.14
N LEU A 30 8.17 13.48 -1.04
CA LEU A 30 6.75 13.10 -1.10
C LEU A 30 5.99 13.59 0.12
N VAL A 31 6.60 13.60 1.31
CA VAL A 31 5.99 14.18 2.53
C VAL A 31 5.73 15.67 2.36
N GLU A 32 6.69 16.47 1.84
CA GLU A 32 6.52 17.89 1.56
C GLU A 32 5.34 18.15 0.61
N VAL A 33 5.19 17.33 -0.41
CA VAL A 33 4.05 17.40 -1.33
C VAL A 33 2.73 17.09 -0.61
N LEU A 34 2.73 16.07 0.26
CA LEU A 34 1.53 15.71 1.03
C LEU A 34 1.11 16.81 2.00
N GLU A 35 2.06 17.49 2.66
CA GLU A 35 1.78 18.64 3.53
C GLU A 35 1.06 19.75 2.75
N THR A 36 1.55 20.04 1.54
CA THR A 36 0.95 21.05 0.65
C THR A 36 -0.45 20.63 0.20
N GLU A 37 -0.62 19.39 -0.23
CA GLU A 37 -1.91 18.88 -0.73
C GLU A 37 -2.98 18.75 0.35
N MET A 38 -2.56 18.47 1.57
CA MET A 38 -3.46 18.40 2.72
C MET A 38 -3.72 19.77 3.36
N ASP A 39 -2.87 20.74 3.09
CA ASP A 39 -2.76 21.99 3.87
C ASP A 39 -2.59 21.70 5.37
N VAL A 40 -1.83 20.66 5.72
CA VAL A 40 -1.57 20.25 7.10
C VAL A 40 -0.08 19.97 7.27
N PRO A 41 0.66 20.86 7.94
CA PRO A 41 2.06 20.58 8.27
C PRO A 41 2.18 19.37 9.20
N VAL A 42 3.07 18.45 8.86
CA VAL A 42 3.26 17.19 9.64
C VAL A 42 3.73 17.46 11.07
N HIS A 43 4.41 18.59 11.31
CA HIS A 43 4.88 18.98 12.63
C HIS A 43 3.86 19.79 13.46
N ASP A 44 2.76 20.26 12.86
CA ASP A 44 1.73 21.05 13.55
C ASP A 44 0.60 20.15 14.09
N GLN A 45 0.76 19.73 15.35
CA GLN A 45 -0.19 18.85 16.02
C GLN A 45 -1.60 19.44 16.11
N SER A 46 -1.74 20.78 16.14
CA SER A 46 -3.04 21.42 16.25
C SER A 46 -3.91 21.21 15.02
N ARG A 47 -3.27 20.99 13.86
CA ARG A 47 -3.91 20.88 12.54
C ARG A 47 -4.17 19.44 12.08
N TRP A 48 -3.57 18.43 12.72
CA TRP A 48 -3.67 17.03 12.25
C TRP A 48 -5.11 16.50 12.11
N HIS A 49 -6.05 17.13 12.78
CA HIS A 49 -7.44 16.70 12.86
C HIS A 49 -8.45 17.71 12.29
N GLU A 50 -8.01 18.73 11.57
CA GLU A 50 -8.87 19.82 11.06
C GLU A 50 -9.93 19.34 10.05
N HIS A 51 -9.72 18.21 9.41
CA HIS A 51 -10.60 17.72 8.35
C HIS A 51 -11.58 16.64 8.82
N GLY A 52 -12.22 16.83 9.99
CA GLY A 52 -13.35 16.01 10.45
C GLY A 52 -12.98 14.67 11.07
N GLY A 53 -11.70 14.46 11.42
CA GLY A 53 -11.30 13.36 12.28
C GLY A 53 -11.16 12.00 11.65
N GLU A 54 -11.44 11.86 10.39
CA GLU A 54 -11.08 10.64 9.68
C GLU A 54 -9.60 10.72 9.27
N PRO A 55 -8.83 9.61 9.44
CA PRO A 55 -7.54 9.53 8.82
C PRO A 55 -7.72 9.94 7.36
N ARG A 56 -6.91 10.87 6.84
CA ARG A 56 -6.92 11.12 5.40
C ARG A 56 -6.38 9.89 4.71
N ASP A 57 -7.26 8.90 4.62
CA ASP A 57 -7.07 7.77 3.77
C ASP A 57 -7.04 8.28 2.35
N LEU A 58 -5.90 8.04 1.72
CA LEU A 58 -5.87 8.10 0.28
C LEU A 58 -5.87 9.53 -0.28
N ILE A 59 -4.74 10.21 -0.08
CA ILE A 59 -4.50 11.52 -0.69
C ILE A 59 -4.30 11.32 -2.19
N PRO A 60 -5.20 11.86 -3.04
CA PRO A 60 -5.28 11.50 -4.47
C PRO A 60 -4.28 12.29 -5.32
N ILE A 61 -3.00 12.06 -5.13
CA ILE A 61 -1.91 12.66 -5.92
C ILE A 61 -1.22 11.63 -6.85
N TRP A 62 -1.94 10.58 -7.23
CA TRP A 62 -1.42 9.40 -7.95
C TRP A 62 -0.66 9.73 -9.26
N GLY A 63 -0.87 10.89 -9.85
CA GLY A 63 -0.14 11.39 -11.02
C GLY A 63 1.04 12.30 -10.69
N HIS A 64 1.26 12.68 -9.42
CA HIS A 64 2.28 13.63 -9.04
C HIS A 64 3.70 13.07 -9.20
N GLN A 65 4.66 13.93 -9.61
CA GLN A 65 6.05 13.56 -9.85
C GLN A 65 6.68 12.83 -8.66
N ALA A 66 6.45 13.32 -7.43
CA ALA A 66 7.06 12.72 -6.24
C ALA A 66 6.62 11.26 -6.00
N GLN A 67 5.37 10.88 -6.34
CA GLN A 67 4.96 9.46 -6.31
C GLN A 67 5.62 8.67 -7.43
N TRP A 68 5.73 9.26 -8.64
CA TRP A 68 6.34 8.58 -9.77
C TRP A 68 7.84 8.43 -9.62
N ASP A 69 8.54 9.35 -8.96
CA ASP A 69 9.97 9.20 -8.65
C ASP A 69 10.22 7.94 -7.79
N ILE A 70 9.26 7.57 -6.92
CA ILE A 70 9.30 6.33 -6.16
C ILE A 70 8.89 5.14 -7.03
N ARG A 71 7.72 5.20 -7.72
CA ARG A 71 7.21 4.08 -8.52
C ARG A 71 8.19 3.61 -9.59
N GLN A 72 8.86 4.56 -10.26
CA GLN A 72 9.81 4.26 -11.33
C GLN A 72 11.26 4.10 -10.86
N HIS A 73 11.49 4.00 -9.53
CA HIS A 73 12.83 3.77 -9.01
C HIS A 73 13.29 2.34 -9.37
N PRO A 74 14.49 2.18 -10.00
CA PRO A 74 14.94 0.87 -10.49
C PRO A 74 15.04 -0.19 -9.40
N ASP A 75 15.46 0.19 -8.19
CA ASP A 75 15.57 -0.75 -7.09
C ASP A 75 14.20 -1.24 -6.62
N LEU A 76 13.18 -0.37 -6.59
CA LEU A 76 11.83 -0.79 -6.28
C LEU A 76 11.30 -1.79 -7.32
N HIS A 77 11.46 -1.50 -8.60
CA HIS A 77 11.10 -2.43 -9.68
C HIS A 77 11.82 -3.79 -9.53
N ARG A 78 13.12 -3.78 -9.23
CA ARG A 78 13.92 -5.02 -9.07
C ARG A 78 13.39 -5.88 -7.93
N ILE A 79 12.96 -5.29 -6.81
CA ILE A 79 12.35 -6.02 -5.69
C ILE A 79 11.12 -6.80 -6.20
N TRP A 80 10.23 -6.11 -6.88
CA TRP A 80 9.00 -6.70 -7.41
C TRP A 80 9.26 -7.73 -8.49
N ALA A 81 10.25 -7.49 -9.35
CA ALA A 81 10.67 -8.42 -10.41
C ALA A 81 11.18 -9.75 -9.83
N VAL A 82 11.92 -9.71 -8.73
CA VAL A 82 12.36 -10.93 -8.02
C VAL A 82 11.17 -11.70 -7.44
N LEU A 83 10.21 -11.00 -6.84
CA LEU A 83 9.02 -11.62 -6.24
C LEU A 83 8.16 -12.33 -7.30
N TRP A 84 7.96 -11.69 -8.43
CA TRP A 84 7.14 -12.20 -9.52
C TRP A 84 7.90 -13.06 -10.54
N LYS A 85 9.24 -13.10 -10.43
CA LYS A 85 10.14 -13.79 -11.38
C LYS A 85 9.94 -13.31 -12.82
N THR A 86 9.63 -12.04 -12.99
CA THR A 86 9.47 -11.38 -14.30
C THR A 86 9.74 -9.89 -14.17
N ASP A 87 10.36 -9.30 -15.19
CA ASP A 87 10.56 -7.85 -15.28
C ASP A 87 9.35 -7.12 -15.89
N ARG A 88 8.42 -7.87 -16.51
CA ARG A 88 7.25 -7.33 -17.22
C ARG A 88 6.12 -7.01 -16.25
N LEU A 89 6.30 -5.93 -15.48
CA LEU A 89 5.38 -5.53 -14.42
C LEU A 89 4.56 -4.31 -14.79
N GLY A 90 3.35 -4.25 -14.23
CA GLY A 90 2.56 -3.04 -14.11
C GLY A 90 2.57 -2.54 -12.67
N VAL A 91 2.35 -1.25 -12.48
CA VAL A 91 2.26 -0.64 -11.14
C VAL A 91 0.84 -0.19 -10.86
N SER A 92 0.38 -0.38 -9.60
CA SER A 92 -0.88 0.19 -9.14
C SER A 92 -0.78 1.72 -9.00
N LEU A 93 -1.87 2.41 -9.34
CA LEU A 93 -1.98 3.85 -9.14
C LEU A 93 -2.63 4.13 -7.78
N ASP A 94 -2.00 3.62 -6.73
CA ASP A 94 -2.43 3.81 -5.36
C ASP A 94 -1.97 5.17 -4.81
N SER A 95 -2.45 5.51 -3.62
CA SER A 95 -2.26 6.80 -3.00
C SER A 95 -1.47 6.75 -1.70
N CYS A 96 -1.25 7.91 -1.11
CA CYS A 96 -0.62 8.06 0.18
C CYS A 96 -1.65 8.09 1.30
N ARG A 97 -1.20 7.79 2.50
CA ARG A 97 -2.01 7.84 3.71
C ARG A 97 -1.32 8.67 4.79
N PHE A 98 -2.08 9.56 5.39
CA PHE A 98 -1.71 10.28 6.60
C PHE A 98 -2.57 9.79 7.77
N THR A 99 -1.95 9.23 8.79
CA THR A 99 -2.63 8.69 9.98
C THR A 99 -2.12 9.40 11.23
N PRO A 100 -2.82 10.44 11.70
CA PRO A 100 -2.44 11.14 12.92
C PRO A 100 -2.63 10.24 14.16
N PRO A 101 -2.08 10.64 15.33
CA PRO A 101 -2.40 10.01 16.61
C PRO A 101 -3.91 9.92 16.81
N TRP A 102 -4.37 8.75 17.25
CA TRP A 102 -5.79 8.52 17.48
C TRP A 102 -6.30 9.32 18.68
N LYS A 103 -7.50 9.84 18.58
CA LYS A 103 -8.23 10.44 19.70
C LYS A 103 -9.70 10.01 19.67
N PRO A 104 -10.42 10.07 20.83
CA PRO A 104 -11.86 9.76 20.88
C PRO A 104 -12.66 10.59 19.85
N GLY A 105 -13.60 9.94 19.18
CA GLY A 105 -14.42 10.56 18.12
C GLY A 105 -13.85 10.39 16.71
N PHE A 106 -12.64 9.84 16.57
CA PHE A 106 -12.07 9.42 15.28
C PHE A 106 -12.41 7.97 14.99
N GLY A 107 -12.53 7.66 13.71
CA GLY A 107 -12.82 6.31 13.25
C GLY A 107 -11.84 5.28 13.83
N GLU A 108 -12.35 4.10 14.13
CA GLU A 108 -11.50 2.98 14.50
C GLU A 108 -10.71 2.48 13.28
N PRO A 109 -9.47 2.00 13.47
CA PRO A 109 -8.71 1.42 12.37
C PRO A 109 -9.46 0.23 11.79
N ASN A 110 -9.22 -0.03 10.51
CA ASN A 110 -9.81 -1.18 9.84
C ASN A 110 -9.54 -2.47 10.65
N ARG A 111 -10.56 -3.30 10.75
CA ARG A 111 -10.39 -4.65 11.31
C ARG A 111 -9.41 -5.44 10.44
N ILE A 112 -8.80 -6.48 10.98
CA ILE A 112 -8.03 -7.45 10.19
C ILE A 112 -8.95 -7.98 9.07
N HIS A 113 -8.43 -8.00 7.84
CA HIS A 113 -9.18 -8.35 6.64
C HIS A 113 -8.25 -8.91 5.55
N TRP A 114 -8.82 -9.30 4.45
CA TRP A 114 -8.17 -9.51 3.16
C TRP A 114 -8.74 -8.51 2.16
N ASP A 115 -7.89 -7.99 1.27
CA ASP A 115 -8.34 -7.13 0.16
C ASP A 115 -8.83 -7.95 -1.04
N TYR A 116 -8.43 -9.22 -1.12
CA TYR A 116 -8.77 -10.16 -2.16
C TYR A 116 -9.39 -11.41 -1.55
N ASP A 117 -10.15 -12.17 -2.35
CA ASP A 117 -10.65 -13.47 -1.91
C ASP A 117 -9.50 -14.45 -1.65
N PRO A 118 -9.22 -14.81 -0.39
CA PRO A 118 -8.09 -15.66 -0.06
C PRO A 118 -8.29 -17.13 -0.47
N TRP A 119 -9.54 -17.54 -0.79
CA TRP A 119 -9.87 -18.87 -1.28
C TRP A 119 -9.72 -19.00 -2.80
N ASN A 120 -9.60 -17.90 -3.52
CA ASN A 120 -9.32 -17.94 -4.95
C ASN A 120 -7.86 -18.40 -5.20
N ALA A 121 -7.70 -19.68 -5.58
CA ALA A 121 -6.38 -20.28 -5.79
C ALA A 121 -5.61 -19.66 -6.98
N GLU A 122 -6.33 -19.11 -7.96
CA GLU A 122 -5.75 -18.51 -9.17
C GLU A 122 -5.29 -17.08 -8.92
N MET A 123 -5.86 -16.43 -7.90
CA MET A 123 -5.53 -15.05 -7.56
C MET A 123 -4.49 -15.00 -6.43
N ARG A 124 -3.25 -14.79 -6.80
CA ARG A 124 -2.19 -14.44 -5.85
C ARG A 124 -1.66 -13.06 -6.17
N VAL A 125 -1.72 -12.17 -5.21
CA VAL A 125 -1.21 -10.81 -5.32
C VAL A 125 -0.24 -10.55 -4.17
N PHE A 126 0.88 -9.90 -4.46
CA PHE A 126 1.69 -9.26 -3.43
C PHE A 126 1.29 -7.80 -3.36
N GLN A 127 1.10 -7.30 -2.17
CA GLN A 127 0.78 -5.90 -1.90
C GLN A 127 1.95 -5.24 -1.20
N GLY A 128 2.05 -3.92 -1.28
CA GLY A 128 3.18 -3.21 -0.69
C GLY A 128 2.86 -1.82 -0.18
N VAL A 129 3.61 -1.42 0.84
CA VAL A 129 3.57 -0.07 1.41
C VAL A 129 4.97 0.40 1.76
N VAL A 130 5.32 1.60 1.29
CA VAL A 130 6.55 2.31 1.66
C VAL A 130 6.27 3.19 2.87
N ALA A 131 7.07 3.05 3.92
CA ALA A 131 7.08 3.99 5.02
C ALA A 131 7.75 5.30 4.57
N LEU A 132 7.03 6.42 4.62
CA LEU A 132 7.58 7.74 4.26
C LEU A 132 8.25 8.43 5.43
N ASN A 133 7.91 8.04 6.67
CA ASN A 133 8.59 8.43 7.90
C ASN A 133 8.83 7.20 8.77
N GLU A 134 9.65 7.34 9.80
CA GLU A 134 9.78 6.31 10.83
C GLU A 134 8.39 5.96 11.38
N THR A 135 8.11 4.67 11.45
CA THR A 135 6.83 4.13 11.92
C THR A 135 7.10 3.07 13.00
N ALA A 136 6.91 3.44 14.25
CA ALA A 136 6.98 2.51 15.36
C ALA A 136 5.81 1.51 15.35
N ALA A 137 5.95 0.39 16.04
CA ALA A 137 4.93 -0.67 16.10
C ALA A 137 3.55 -0.18 16.62
N ASN A 138 3.52 0.89 17.41
CA ASN A 138 2.31 1.50 17.95
C ASN A 138 1.82 2.76 17.20
N GLN A 139 2.42 3.06 16.04
CA GLN A 139 2.21 4.31 15.28
C GLN A 139 1.22 4.14 14.11
N GLY A 140 0.27 3.22 14.20
CA GLY A 140 -0.74 3.04 13.14
C GLY A 140 -0.21 2.32 11.90
N GLY A 141 0.91 1.58 12.02
CA GLY A 141 1.58 0.86 10.95
C GLY A 141 0.87 -0.43 10.52
N PHE A 142 1.48 -1.12 9.57
CA PHE A 142 1.05 -2.43 9.11
C PHE A 142 1.04 -3.45 10.26
N ARG A 143 -0.04 -4.23 10.35
CA ARG A 143 -0.16 -5.36 11.26
C ARG A 143 -0.78 -6.56 10.57
N CYS A 144 -0.46 -7.76 11.03
CA CYS A 144 -0.93 -9.00 10.40
C CYS A 144 -1.03 -10.16 11.39
N VAL A 145 -1.61 -11.26 10.93
CA VAL A 145 -1.77 -12.51 11.70
C VAL A 145 -1.01 -13.64 10.99
N PRO A 146 0.32 -13.74 11.18
CA PRO A 146 1.15 -14.71 10.44
C PRO A 146 0.79 -16.16 10.71
N SER A 147 0.29 -16.49 11.92
CA SER A 147 -0.11 -17.88 12.25
C SER A 147 -1.23 -18.38 11.34
N LEU A 148 -2.21 -17.54 10.97
CA LEU A 148 -3.24 -17.92 10.00
C LEU A 148 -2.66 -18.16 8.60
N TYR A 149 -1.69 -17.35 8.19
CA TYR A 149 -1.00 -17.57 6.92
C TYR A 149 -0.18 -18.87 6.91
N GLN A 150 0.45 -19.22 8.02
CA GLN A 150 1.18 -20.50 8.15
C GLN A 150 0.25 -21.71 8.04
N GLU A 151 -0.98 -21.60 8.52
CA GLU A 151 -2.01 -22.63 8.44
C GLU A 151 -2.83 -22.61 7.14
N ARG A 152 -2.48 -21.74 6.17
CA ARG A 152 -3.29 -21.52 4.95
C ARG A 152 -3.61 -22.81 4.19
N ASP A 153 -2.73 -23.78 4.16
CA ASP A 153 -2.95 -25.05 3.46
C ASP A 153 -4.12 -25.85 4.03
N ALA A 154 -4.51 -25.59 5.28
CA ALA A 154 -5.66 -26.22 5.92
C ALA A 154 -7.00 -25.58 5.55
N TRP A 155 -7.01 -24.30 5.15
CA TRP A 155 -8.27 -23.57 4.94
C TRP A 155 -8.43 -22.95 3.53
N TRP A 156 -7.37 -22.55 2.83
CA TRP A 156 -7.47 -21.82 1.56
C TRP A 156 -8.05 -22.64 0.39
N ARG A 157 -8.02 -23.99 0.50
CA ARG A 157 -8.62 -24.90 -0.48
C ARG A 157 -10.09 -25.22 -0.20
N SER A 158 -10.64 -24.69 0.89
CA SER A 158 -12.06 -24.80 1.17
C SER A 158 -12.86 -23.98 0.16
N PRO A 159 -14.15 -24.26 -0.05
CA PRO A 159 -14.98 -23.43 -0.92
C PRO A 159 -14.93 -21.95 -0.51
N SER A 160 -14.85 -21.07 -1.48
CA SER A 160 -14.94 -19.62 -1.27
C SER A 160 -16.17 -19.27 -0.44
N LEU A 161 -15.99 -18.36 0.50
CA LEU A 161 -17.04 -17.76 1.28
C LEU A 161 -17.46 -16.43 0.61
N ASP A 162 -18.71 -16.05 0.77
CA ASP A 162 -19.09 -14.68 0.47
C ASP A 162 -18.39 -13.69 1.41
N GLN A 163 -18.50 -12.41 1.12
CA GLN A 163 -17.78 -11.37 1.87
C GLN A 163 -18.09 -11.39 3.38
N ASP A 164 -19.33 -11.65 3.76
CA ASP A 164 -19.74 -11.70 5.18
C ASP A 164 -19.33 -13.00 5.84
N GLY A 165 -19.39 -14.12 5.13
CA GLY A 165 -18.83 -15.39 5.58
C GLY A 165 -17.33 -15.31 5.83
N ALA A 166 -16.58 -14.65 4.94
CA ALA A 166 -15.14 -14.42 5.10
C ALA A 166 -14.83 -13.57 6.32
N LYS A 167 -15.57 -12.48 6.55
CA LYS A 167 -15.43 -11.63 7.75
C LYS A 167 -15.71 -12.41 9.04
N ASN A 168 -16.79 -13.18 9.07
CA ASN A 168 -17.20 -13.97 10.23
C ASN A 168 -16.17 -15.08 10.51
N TRP A 169 -15.73 -15.76 9.47
CA TRP A 169 -14.69 -16.77 9.58
C TRP A 169 -13.40 -16.18 10.18
N LEU A 170 -12.96 -15.04 9.65
CA LEU A 170 -11.76 -14.37 10.10
C LEU A 170 -11.87 -13.92 11.56
N ALA A 171 -12.98 -13.26 11.93
CA ALA A 171 -13.22 -12.81 13.30
C ALA A 171 -13.12 -13.95 14.32
N LYS A 172 -13.68 -15.12 13.98
CA LYS A 172 -13.62 -16.31 14.82
C LYS A 172 -12.20 -16.91 14.91
N ASN A 173 -11.47 -16.88 13.80
CA ASN A 173 -10.17 -17.56 13.70
C ASN A 173 -8.99 -16.70 14.16
N ILE A 174 -9.14 -15.40 14.33
CA ILE A 174 -8.08 -14.53 14.89
C ILE A 174 -8.11 -14.45 16.42
N GLU A 175 -9.18 -14.90 17.05
CA GLU A 175 -9.31 -14.85 18.52
C GLU A 175 -8.18 -15.64 19.19
N GLY A 176 -7.51 -15.00 20.15
CA GLY A 176 -6.38 -15.57 20.88
C GLY A 176 -5.07 -15.70 20.09
N ARG A 177 -5.02 -15.24 18.83
CA ARG A 177 -3.79 -15.26 18.05
C ARG A 177 -2.98 -13.97 18.22
N GLU A 178 -1.68 -14.11 18.07
CA GLU A 178 -0.77 -12.97 18.05
C GLU A 178 -1.01 -12.12 16.80
N ILE A 179 -1.16 -10.81 17.02
CA ILE A 179 -1.17 -9.81 15.94
C ILE A 179 0.20 -9.13 15.95
N VAL A 180 0.95 -9.33 14.89
CA VAL A 180 2.29 -8.74 14.72
C VAL A 180 2.13 -7.33 14.16
N ASN A 181 2.66 -6.31 14.88
CA ASN A 181 2.77 -4.95 14.38
C ASN A 181 4.19 -4.72 13.86
N VAL A 182 4.32 -4.27 12.63
CA VAL A 182 5.61 -4.16 11.93
C VAL A 182 6.10 -2.71 11.98
N ALA A 183 7.22 -2.48 12.67
CA ALA A 183 7.92 -1.21 12.65
C ALA A 183 8.75 -1.07 11.36
N ALA A 184 8.89 0.17 10.87
CA ALA A 184 9.64 0.49 9.66
C ALA A 184 10.36 1.83 9.78
N GLN A 185 11.47 1.98 9.07
CA GLN A 185 12.16 3.26 8.89
C GLN A 185 11.70 3.92 7.59
N ALA A 186 11.92 5.23 7.44
CA ALA A 186 11.67 5.92 6.18
C ALA A 186 12.42 5.24 5.03
N GLY A 187 11.72 4.95 3.94
CA GLY A 187 12.25 4.24 2.78
C GLY A 187 12.16 2.72 2.84
N ASP A 188 11.73 2.14 3.96
CA ASP A 188 11.44 0.70 4.02
C ASP A 188 10.18 0.36 3.25
N LEU A 189 10.21 -0.78 2.56
CA LEU A 189 9.05 -1.37 1.91
C LEU A 189 8.59 -2.59 2.71
N ILE A 190 7.33 -2.61 3.12
CA ILE A 190 6.68 -3.81 3.65
C ILE A 190 5.87 -4.44 2.51
N VAL A 191 6.14 -5.72 2.23
CA VAL A 191 5.41 -6.51 1.23
C VAL A 191 4.70 -7.67 1.92
N TRP A 192 3.48 -7.97 1.46
CA TRP A 192 2.73 -9.13 1.96
C TRP A 192 1.98 -9.86 0.85
N ASP A 193 1.75 -11.14 1.07
CA ASP A 193 0.92 -12.00 0.22
C ASP A 193 -0.56 -11.69 0.50
N SER A 194 -1.39 -11.63 -0.53
CA SER A 194 -2.83 -11.33 -0.45
C SER A 194 -3.63 -12.28 0.47
N ARG A 195 -3.08 -13.47 0.76
CA ARG A 195 -3.67 -14.44 1.68
C ARG A 195 -3.33 -14.19 3.15
N LEU A 196 -2.46 -13.23 3.44
CA LEU A 196 -2.15 -12.85 4.82
C LEU A 196 -3.24 -11.93 5.36
N PRO A 197 -3.95 -12.30 6.45
CA PRO A 197 -4.87 -11.39 7.12
C PRO A 197 -4.10 -10.22 7.71
N HIS A 198 -4.48 -9.00 7.34
CA HIS A 198 -3.74 -7.79 7.69
C HIS A 198 -4.64 -6.58 7.91
N SER A 199 -4.09 -5.53 8.46
CA SER A 199 -4.69 -4.19 8.51
C SER A 199 -3.64 -3.14 8.90
N ASN A 200 -4.08 -1.90 9.12
CA ASN A 200 -3.29 -0.92 9.86
C ASN A 200 -3.70 -0.92 11.33
N SER A 201 -2.75 -0.68 12.23
CA SER A 201 -3.01 -0.55 13.66
C SER A 201 -3.58 0.83 14.01
N LYS A 202 -4.06 0.99 15.24
CA LYS A 202 -4.37 2.30 15.80
C LYS A 202 -3.06 3.05 16.07
N ASN A 203 -3.00 4.33 15.69
CA ASN A 203 -1.86 5.16 16.04
C ASN A 203 -2.03 5.67 17.48
N ILE A 204 -1.37 5.03 18.42
CA ILE A 204 -1.35 5.41 19.85
C ILE A 204 -0.03 6.07 20.24
N SER A 205 0.78 6.48 19.25
CA SER A 205 1.99 7.28 19.45
C SER A 205 1.67 8.78 19.49
N SER A 206 2.70 9.61 19.61
CA SER A 206 2.60 11.07 19.61
C SER A 206 2.87 11.72 18.25
N VAL A 207 3.11 10.93 17.21
CA VAL A 207 3.49 11.42 15.87
C VAL A 207 2.65 10.75 14.78
N PRO A 208 2.40 11.42 13.64
CA PRO A 208 1.64 10.83 12.56
C PRO A 208 2.44 9.73 11.85
N ARG A 209 1.74 8.74 11.31
CA ARG A 209 2.28 7.83 10.31
C ARG A 209 1.97 8.36 8.93
N ILE A 210 2.97 8.33 8.04
CA ILE A 210 2.84 8.69 6.64
C ILE A 210 3.34 7.53 5.79
N ALA A 211 2.53 7.10 4.84
CA ALA A 211 2.84 5.94 4.04
C ALA A 211 2.39 6.11 2.58
N PHE A 212 3.06 5.41 1.68
CA PHE A 212 2.72 5.34 0.27
C PHE A 212 2.46 3.89 -0.13
N TYR A 213 1.25 3.59 -0.58
CA TYR A 213 0.92 2.28 -1.11
C TYR A 213 1.45 2.15 -2.53
N VAL A 214 2.19 1.08 -2.77
CA VAL A 214 2.74 0.78 -4.08
C VAL A 214 2.81 -0.73 -4.28
N THR A 215 2.09 -1.21 -5.27
CA THR A 215 2.06 -2.61 -5.65
C THR A 215 2.50 -2.73 -7.11
N MET A 216 3.32 -3.72 -7.40
CA MET A 216 3.60 -4.12 -8.78
C MET A 216 3.25 -5.58 -8.96
N GLY A 217 2.70 -5.91 -10.12
CA GLY A 217 2.37 -7.27 -10.52
C GLY A 217 2.60 -7.47 -12.00
N PRO A 218 2.54 -8.71 -12.50
CA PRO A 218 2.58 -8.96 -13.93
C PRO A 218 1.58 -8.07 -14.65
N MET A 219 2.04 -7.39 -15.71
CA MET A 219 1.17 -6.51 -16.49
C MET A 219 0.13 -7.36 -17.22
N ASP A 220 -1.14 -7.11 -16.96
CA ASP A 220 -2.25 -7.62 -17.74
C ASP A 220 -2.97 -6.49 -18.49
N GLU A 221 -3.81 -6.85 -19.45
CA GLU A 221 -4.47 -5.89 -20.33
C GLU A 221 -5.47 -5.00 -19.57
N ALA A 222 -6.15 -5.52 -18.55
CA ALA A 222 -7.13 -4.75 -17.76
C ALA A 222 -6.43 -3.66 -16.94
N LEU A 223 -5.33 -4.02 -16.26
CA LEU A 223 -4.49 -3.06 -15.53
C LEU A 223 -3.91 -2.02 -16.48
N ARG A 224 -3.39 -2.45 -17.64
CA ARG A 224 -2.85 -1.56 -18.66
C ARG A 224 -3.88 -0.53 -19.11
N GLN A 225 -5.06 -0.97 -19.49
CA GLN A 225 -6.14 -0.09 -19.98
C GLN A 225 -6.55 0.92 -18.89
N ALA A 226 -6.75 0.46 -17.66
CA ALA A 226 -7.13 1.31 -16.54
C ALA A 226 -6.06 2.38 -16.25
N ASN A 227 -4.79 2.00 -16.22
CA ASN A 227 -3.67 2.90 -15.99
C ASN A 227 -3.53 3.94 -17.10
N VAL A 228 -3.55 3.50 -18.37
CA VAL A 228 -3.41 4.38 -19.53
C VAL A 228 -4.60 5.35 -19.65
N GLU A 229 -5.82 4.88 -19.38
CA GLU A 229 -7.00 5.74 -19.32
C GLU A 229 -6.85 6.79 -18.22
N SER A 230 -6.50 6.38 -16.99
CA SER A 230 -6.27 7.29 -15.88
C SER A 230 -5.20 8.34 -16.20
N TRP A 231 -4.10 7.92 -16.81
CA TRP A 231 -3.04 8.81 -17.23
C TRP A 231 -3.48 9.85 -18.26
N ARG A 232 -4.26 9.44 -19.25
CA ARG A 232 -4.74 10.31 -20.34
C ARG A 232 -5.83 11.29 -19.87
N THR A 233 -6.67 10.86 -18.96
CA THR A 233 -7.85 11.64 -18.54
C THR A 233 -7.59 12.48 -17.29
N GLY A 234 -6.51 12.23 -16.54
CA GLY A 234 -6.28 12.84 -15.25
C GLY A 234 -7.23 12.34 -14.14
N ARG A 235 -8.05 11.32 -14.42
CA ARG A 235 -8.99 10.72 -13.45
C ARG A 235 -8.36 9.55 -12.73
N CYS A 236 -8.79 9.25 -11.52
CA CYS A 236 -8.33 8.05 -10.83
C CYS A 236 -8.75 6.77 -11.54
N VAL A 237 -8.12 5.66 -11.20
CA VAL A 237 -8.46 4.35 -11.77
C VAL A 237 -9.92 3.98 -11.51
N PRO A 238 -10.58 3.21 -12.40
CA PRO A 238 -12.02 2.98 -12.36
C PRO A 238 -12.56 2.49 -11.01
N TRP A 239 -11.84 1.60 -10.32
CA TRP A 239 -12.27 1.02 -9.05
C TRP A 239 -12.20 1.99 -7.86
N TRP A 240 -11.56 3.16 -8.02
CA TRP A 240 -11.52 4.21 -7.01
C TRP A 240 -12.52 5.36 -7.26
N ARG A 241 -13.11 5.48 -8.45
CA ARG A 241 -13.95 6.63 -8.86
C ARG A 241 -15.15 6.88 -7.96
N ASN A 242 -15.72 5.82 -7.38
CA ASN A 242 -16.89 5.94 -6.50
C ASN A 242 -16.54 6.34 -5.06
N ARG A 243 -15.27 6.48 -4.72
CA ARG A 243 -14.88 6.93 -3.39
C ARG A 243 -14.85 8.45 -3.34
N ARG A 244 -15.54 9.01 -2.34
CA ARG A 244 -15.62 10.47 -2.13
C ARG A 244 -14.21 11.08 -2.06
N GLY A 245 -13.96 12.13 -2.85
CA GLY A 245 -12.70 12.86 -2.89
C GLY A 245 -11.57 12.20 -3.68
N TYR A 246 -11.83 11.06 -4.33
CA TYR A 246 -10.82 10.36 -5.13
C TYR A 246 -10.72 10.84 -6.56
N ASP A 247 -11.85 11.08 -7.20
CA ASP A 247 -11.89 11.50 -8.59
C ASP A 247 -11.74 13.02 -8.66
N ARG A 248 -10.52 13.49 -8.88
CA ARG A 248 -10.26 14.93 -9.11
C ARG A 248 -10.80 15.30 -10.47
N THR A 249 -11.53 16.40 -10.51
CA THR A 249 -12.01 17.04 -11.74
C THR A 249 -11.06 18.16 -12.21
N GLU A 250 -10.05 18.49 -11.41
CA GLU A 250 -9.13 19.57 -11.71
C GLU A 250 -8.02 19.12 -12.67
N PRO A 251 -7.54 20.03 -13.54
CA PRO A 251 -6.39 19.76 -14.39
C PRO A 251 -5.18 19.35 -13.55
N TRP A 252 -4.47 18.34 -14.00
CA TRP A 252 -3.26 17.88 -13.35
C TRP A 252 -2.09 17.93 -14.32
N THR A 253 -0.90 18.16 -13.81
CA THR A 253 0.33 18.10 -14.59
C THR A 253 0.89 16.70 -14.46
N PRO A 254 0.93 15.91 -15.55
CA PRO A 254 1.47 14.56 -15.50
C PRO A 254 2.97 14.57 -15.19
N ALA A 255 3.41 13.60 -14.40
CA ALA A 255 4.82 13.41 -14.10
C ALA A 255 5.66 13.13 -15.35
N ALA A 256 6.92 13.52 -15.33
CA ALA A 256 7.90 13.08 -16.31
C ALA A 256 8.27 11.61 -16.05
N LEU A 257 7.92 10.73 -16.98
CA LEU A 257 8.18 9.31 -16.85
C LEU A 257 9.50 8.93 -17.52
N THR A 258 10.30 8.14 -16.80
CA THR A 258 11.41 7.41 -17.39
C THR A 258 10.89 6.31 -18.35
N GLN A 259 11.76 5.66 -19.12
CA GLN A 259 11.37 4.50 -19.90
C GLN A 259 10.77 3.39 -19.03
N LEU A 260 11.33 3.16 -17.83
CA LEU A 260 10.78 2.23 -16.86
C LEU A 260 9.37 2.65 -16.40
N GLY A 261 9.19 3.93 -16.04
CA GLY A 261 7.88 4.46 -15.65
C GLY A 261 6.82 4.31 -16.73
N ARG A 262 7.17 4.54 -18.00
CA ARG A 262 6.27 4.36 -19.15
C ARG A 262 5.83 2.90 -19.33
N ARG A 263 6.77 1.96 -19.14
CA ARG A 263 6.47 0.52 -19.16
C ARG A 263 5.60 0.09 -17.99
N LEU A 264 5.93 0.52 -16.77
CA LEU A 264 5.14 0.24 -15.57
C LEU A 264 3.71 0.77 -15.65
N LEU A 265 3.51 1.92 -16.30
CA LEU A 265 2.20 2.50 -16.54
C LEU A 265 1.44 1.78 -17.68
N GLY A 266 2.14 1.13 -18.60
CA GLY A 266 1.57 0.48 -19.77
C GLY A 266 1.52 1.34 -21.04
N LEU A 267 2.22 2.50 -21.06
CA LEU A 267 2.35 3.35 -22.26
C LEU A 267 3.27 2.72 -23.30
N ASP A 268 4.28 2.01 -22.86
CA ASP A 268 5.25 1.31 -23.72
C ASP A 268 5.21 -0.19 -23.40
N ASP A 269 5.45 -1.00 -24.42
CA ASP A 269 5.56 -2.45 -24.26
C ASP A 269 6.88 -2.84 -23.58
N TRP A 270 6.84 -3.95 -22.87
CA TRP A 270 8.03 -4.62 -22.39
C TRP A 270 8.70 -5.38 -23.54
N PRO A 271 10.06 -5.39 -23.59
CA PRO A 271 10.79 -6.11 -24.64
C PRO A 271 10.58 -7.61 -24.59
#